data_8b1d4589b13df11f7603871ded942e69
#
_entry.id   8b1d4589b13df11f7603871ded942e69
#
_cell.length_a   1.000
_cell.length_b   1.000
_cell.length_c   1.000
_cell.angle_alpha   90.00
_cell.angle_beta   90.00
_cell.angle_gamma   90.00
#
_symmetry.space_group_name_H-M   'P 1'
#
loop_
_entity.id
_entity.type
_entity.pdbx_description
1 polymer ?
#
loop_
_entity_poly.entity_id
_entity_poly.type
_entity_poly.pdbx_seq_one_letter_code
_entity_poly.pdbx_strand_id
1 'polypeptide(L)'
;MKRIKHLLLLLFFASLSIPTLAQYVPEAMELDSDSVVADSIEEIEMDFKVSLDSLRLLVEQNPQDGKAWLNLAEAYWYQDADTTLFEQALQKCVSLLSAANSDDMERACRLVKFGFSGNKRIELLKTMLQRLPQNVIIKNGLAQAYYEEDDYDIAEYYDSINYEYIRTHHSEDYVEALINAAERVASVEDSIKISTEMRNYRAWERIKLAYDISDNKYGTAFLLADSYMKLAAYGNSIYASENEARIKAGLMPIDFTQALVDSAFTVILAEELANEATIPLFFFKEWKKLGASTVQAIENYILQKIKAKPQEPQWHYYEGMLLMLCNRSKEALPHLEAAYEQRPYEDLAFVLIFGYYGMRQWEKSIELVNKLIQEQKGDERGLVEPYSLLCKLYGAQGNYEAAIKAVNKCIKIGKKIDWYGLSMVYELRAMTYILQGQGKNAQLNSKALADLQIAFEASEDFYKRQMMAVWYGWLLDQPHKALPARSDSLSLQANWRTFALKIDVTISVANIIAQYFWGDAAQARQDMDEFLANDPNNEYFFEIAGFYALQGESAKAIEVLRNGIKEGDYWYAGLRDLPWLSSLKGNPEYEDLLK
;
A
#
# COMPACT_ATOMS: atom_id res chain seq x y z
N MET A 1 1.98 -7.45 16.78
CA MET A 1 3.12 -8.33 16.42
C MET A 1 2.76 -9.48 15.49
N LYS A 2 1.73 -10.33 15.71
CA LYS A 2 1.39 -11.41 14.76
C LYS A 2 0.93 -10.93 13.36
N ARG A 3 0.25 -9.79 13.23
CA ARG A 3 -0.25 -9.24 11.95
C ARG A 3 0.86 -8.57 11.13
N ILE A 4 1.88 -7.98 11.75
CA ILE A 4 3.04 -7.39 11.05
C ILE A 4 3.90 -8.48 10.38
N LYS A 5 4.03 -9.66 11.00
CA LYS A 5 4.70 -10.82 10.38
C LYS A 5 4.04 -11.29 9.08
N HIS A 6 2.71 -11.25 9.00
CA HIS A 6 1.99 -11.60 7.76
C HIS A 6 2.16 -10.54 6.66
N LEU A 7 2.35 -9.30 7.07
CA LEU A 7 2.52 -8.16 6.19
C LEU A 7 3.87 -8.17 5.46
N LEU A 8 4.94 -8.42 6.20
CA LEU A 8 6.29 -8.58 5.64
C LEU A 8 6.39 -9.82 4.74
N LEU A 9 5.63 -10.89 5.04
CA LEU A 9 5.54 -12.07 4.17
C LEU A 9 4.89 -11.76 2.81
N LEU A 10 3.80 -10.98 2.78
CA LEU A 10 3.16 -10.53 1.54
C LEU A 10 4.09 -9.61 0.72
N LEU A 11 4.87 -8.75 1.39
CA LEU A 11 5.88 -7.88 0.78
C LEU A 11 6.97 -8.62 0.01
N PHE A 12 7.28 -9.83 0.45
CA PHE A 12 8.43 -10.56 -0.06
C PHE A 12 8.12 -11.42 -1.28
N PHE A 13 6.85 -11.80 -1.45
CA PHE A 13 6.46 -12.80 -2.44
C PHE A 13 5.78 -12.25 -3.69
N ALA A 14 5.47 -10.96 -3.73
CA ALA A 14 4.72 -10.39 -4.84
C ALA A 14 5.47 -10.35 -6.17
N SER A 15 6.79 -10.61 -6.17
CA SER A 15 7.51 -10.60 -7.45
C SER A 15 8.83 -11.37 -7.39
N LEU A 16 9.18 -12.03 -8.47
CA LEU A 16 10.57 -12.27 -8.89
C LEU A 16 11.28 -10.94 -9.20
N SER A 17 10.55 -9.89 -9.50
CA SER A 17 10.88 -8.48 -9.37
C SER A 17 10.63 -8.07 -7.92
N ILE A 18 11.59 -7.50 -7.25
CA ILE A 18 11.44 -6.89 -5.92
C ILE A 18 10.65 -5.60 -6.15
N PRO A 19 9.37 -5.49 -5.73
CA PRO A 19 8.74 -4.18 -5.68
C PRO A 19 9.57 -3.34 -4.72
N THR A 20 9.73 -2.08 -5.03
CA THR A 20 10.33 -1.11 -4.11
C THR A 20 9.69 -1.31 -2.73
N LEU A 21 10.48 -1.19 -1.66
CA LEU A 21 9.97 -1.00 -0.28
C LEU A 21 8.79 -0.01 -0.24
N ALA A 22 8.60 0.71 -1.34
CA ALA A 22 7.60 1.73 -1.58
C ALA A 22 6.19 1.21 -1.95
N GLN A 23 6.00 0.00 -2.46
CA GLN A 23 4.68 -0.48 -2.92
C GLN A 23 3.89 -1.30 -1.89
N TYR A 24 4.48 -1.57 -0.73
CA TYR A 24 3.85 -2.39 0.28
C TYR A 24 3.63 -1.66 1.61
N VAL A 25 2.69 -0.78 1.56
CA VAL A 25 1.80 -0.55 2.69
C VAL A 25 0.55 -1.36 2.38
N PRO A 26 0.06 -2.18 3.31
CA PRO A 26 -1.23 -2.78 3.10
C PRO A 26 -2.25 -1.68 2.88
N GLU A 27 -3.18 -1.89 1.95
CA GLU A 27 -4.50 -1.28 1.93
C GLU A 27 -5.25 -1.34 3.28
N ALA A 28 -4.67 -1.98 4.29
CA ALA A 28 -5.17 -2.14 5.65
C ALA A 28 -4.72 -1.08 6.65
N MET A 29 -4.20 0.06 6.19
CA MET A 29 -4.30 1.34 6.91
C MET A 29 -4.98 2.42 6.05
N GLU A 30 -5.85 2.10 5.16
CA GLU A 30 -7.18 2.67 5.29
C GLU A 30 -7.51 2.43 6.77
N LEU A 31 -7.55 3.47 7.55
CA LEU A 31 -8.21 3.45 8.85
C LEU A 31 -9.53 2.77 8.54
N ASP A 32 -9.57 1.47 8.87
CA ASP A 32 -10.68 0.63 8.51
C ASP A 32 -11.88 1.19 9.24
N SER A 33 -12.50 2.19 8.62
CA SER A 33 -13.86 2.58 8.99
C SER A 33 -14.75 1.33 8.97
N ASP A 34 -14.33 0.30 8.21
CA ASP A 34 -15.00 -1.00 8.13
C ASP A 34 -14.58 -1.96 9.27
N SER A 35 -13.41 -1.79 9.95
CA SER A 35 -13.09 -2.64 11.11
C SER A 35 -13.79 -2.19 12.38
N VAL A 36 -14.01 -0.90 12.54
CA VAL A 36 -14.92 -0.39 13.58
C VAL A 36 -16.37 -0.75 13.25
N VAL A 37 -16.71 -0.82 11.96
CA VAL A 37 -18.02 -1.29 11.48
C VAL A 37 -18.13 -2.82 11.60
N ALA A 38 -17.07 -3.61 11.39
CA ALA A 38 -17.13 -5.08 11.51
C ALA A 38 -17.28 -5.53 12.98
N ASP A 39 -16.52 -4.95 13.92
CA ASP A 39 -16.74 -5.23 15.35
C ASP A 39 -18.11 -4.73 15.84
N SER A 40 -18.61 -3.63 15.27
CA SER A 40 -19.99 -3.16 15.55
C SER A 40 -21.06 -4.02 14.87
N ILE A 41 -20.77 -4.68 13.75
CA ILE A 41 -21.70 -5.58 13.07
C ILE A 41 -21.83 -6.90 13.86
N GLU A 42 -20.75 -7.45 14.43
CA GLU A 42 -20.83 -8.63 15.29
C GLU A 42 -21.56 -8.36 16.62
N GLU A 43 -21.42 -7.19 17.22
CA GLU A 43 -22.25 -6.78 18.39
C GLU A 43 -23.70 -6.49 18.01
N ILE A 44 -23.96 -5.95 16.81
CA ILE A 44 -25.31 -5.67 16.31
C ILE A 44 -26.03 -6.96 15.90
N GLU A 45 -25.35 -7.97 15.35
CA GLU A 45 -25.97 -9.27 15.01
C GLU A 45 -26.54 -10.02 16.24
N MET A 46 -26.06 -9.77 17.44
CA MET A 46 -26.57 -10.43 18.65
C MET A 46 -27.89 -9.84 19.20
N ASP A 47 -28.25 -8.60 18.87
CA ASP A 47 -29.45 -7.94 19.40
C ASP A 47 -30.69 -7.99 18.44
N PHE A 48 -30.49 -8.38 17.16
CA PHE A 48 -31.57 -8.40 16.14
C PHE A 48 -32.43 -9.66 16.14
N LYS A 49 -32.65 -10.29 17.31
CA LYS A 49 -33.62 -11.39 17.44
C LYS A 49 -35.08 -10.93 17.62
N VAL A 50 -35.35 -9.62 17.52
CA VAL A 50 -36.74 -9.13 17.50
C VAL A 50 -37.32 -9.42 16.11
N SER A 51 -38.37 -10.23 16.03
CA SER A 51 -38.98 -10.56 14.74
C SER A 51 -39.52 -9.30 14.07
N LEU A 52 -39.43 -9.19 12.75
CA LEU A 52 -40.01 -8.10 11.95
C LEU A 52 -41.48 -7.86 12.30
N ASP A 53 -42.23 -8.91 12.58
CA ASP A 53 -43.64 -8.83 12.94
C ASP A 53 -43.84 -8.11 14.29
N SER A 54 -42.94 -8.33 15.24
CA SER A 54 -42.99 -7.60 16.53
C SER A 54 -42.70 -6.11 16.35
N LEU A 55 -41.76 -5.75 15.48
CA LEU A 55 -41.42 -4.34 15.18
C LEU A 55 -42.57 -3.66 14.40
N ARG A 56 -43.21 -4.37 13.44
CA ARG A 56 -44.42 -3.87 12.74
C ARG A 56 -45.53 -3.59 13.70
N LEU A 57 -45.81 -4.53 14.62
CA LEU A 57 -46.85 -4.34 15.65
C LEU A 57 -46.51 -3.15 16.56
N LEU A 58 -45.24 -2.97 16.91
CA LEU A 58 -44.80 -1.84 17.75
C LEU A 58 -45.07 -0.48 17.09
N VAL A 59 -44.77 -0.33 15.79
CA VAL A 59 -45.04 0.94 15.08
C VAL A 59 -46.55 1.16 14.82
N GLU A 60 -47.31 0.08 14.68
CA GLU A 60 -48.79 0.17 14.60
C GLU A 60 -49.38 0.66 15.93
N GLN A 61 -48.88 0.16 17.06
CA GLN A 61 -49.31 0.59 18.40
C GLN A 61 -48.84 2.00 18.76
N ASN A 62 -47.66 2.39 18.29
CA ASN A 62 -47.01 3.67 18.59
C ASN A 62 -46.57 4.39 17.30
N PRO A 63 -47.50 4.85 16.45
CA PRO A 63 -47.16 5.41 15.12
C PRO A 63 -46.43 6.76 15.17
N GLN A 64 -46.32 7.38 16.34
CA GLN A 64 -45.56 8.63 16.57
C GLN A 64 -44.21 8.41 17.24
N ASP A 65 -43.80 7.16 17.48
CA ASP A 65 -42.47 6.84 18.03
C ASP A 65 -41.44 6.73 16.92
N GLY A 66 -40.60 7.77 16.78
CA GLY A 66 -39.52 7.81 15.78
C GLY A 66 -38.48 6.70 15.96
N LYS A 67 -38.20 6.29 17.23
CA LYS A 67 -37.27 5.21 17.54
C LYS A 67 -37.80 3.84 17.10
N ALA A 68 -39.09 3.60 17.29
CA ALA A 68 -39.74 2.38 16.83
C ALA A 68 -39.62 2.26 15.28
N TRP A 69 -39.84 3.36 14.55
CA TRP A 69 -39.67 3.42 13.10
C TRP A 69 -38.21 3.24 12.67
N LEU A 70 -37.25 3.78 13.44
CA LEU A 70 -35.82 3.57 13.19
C LEU A 70 -35.42 2.08 13.29
N ASN A 71 -35.83 1.44 14.38
CA ASN A 71 -35.58 0.01 14.60
C ASN A 71 -36.22 -0.85 13.49
N LEU A 72 -37.40 -0.49 13.01
CA LEU A 72 -38.05 -1.18 11.89
C LEU A 72 -37.31 -0.95 10.58
N ALA A 73 -36.82 0.26 10.33
CA ALA A 73 -36.00 0.54 9.13
C ALA A 73 -34.69 -0.23 9.15
N GLU A 74 -34.00 -0.27 10.28
CA GLU A 74 -32.78 -1.09 10.44
C GLU A 74 -33.04 -2.58 10.20
N ALA A 75 -34.11 -3.11 10.77
CA ALA A 75 -34.50 -4.51 10.58
C ALA A 75 -34.77 -4.84 9.10
N TYR A 76 -35.41 -3.93 8.36
CA TYR A 76 -35.58 -4.08 6.91
C TYR A 76 -34.25 -4.04 6.15
N TRP A 77 -33.33 -3.16 6.55
CA TRP A 77 -32.01 -3.02 5.93
C TRP A 77 -31.16 -4.28 6.14
N TYR A 78 -31.02 -4.75 7.39
CA TYR A 78 -30.15 -5.89 7.71
C TYR A 78 -30.73 -7.26 7.30
N GLN A 79 -32.03 -7.40 7.13
CA GLN A 79 -32.66 -8.64 6.71
C GLN A 79 -32.88 -8.73 5.19
N ASP A 80 -32.27 -7.81 4.43
CA ASP A 80 -32.41 -7.72 2.97
C ASP A 80 -33.88 -7.78 2.51
N ALA A 81 -34.74 -7.09 3.30
CA ALA A 81 -36.17 -7.05 3.07
C ALA A 81 -36.51 -6.06 1.96
N ASP A 82 -37.78 -6.00 1.57
CA ASP A 82 -38.31 -5.10 0.53
C ASP A 82 -37.83 -3.65 0.73
N THR A 83 -37.02 -3.16 -0.24
CA THR A 83 -36.45 -1.80 -0.25
C THR A 83 -37.53 -0.71 -0.12
N THR A 84 -38.75 -0.93 -0.62
CA THR A 84 -39.88 0.01 -0.49
C THR A 84 -40.32 0.15 0.93
N LEU A 85 -40.39 -0.94 1.70
CA LEU A 85 -40.77 -0.91 3.12
C LEU A 85 -39.66 -0.28 3.97
N PHE A 86 -38.39 -0.55 3.66
CA PHE A 86 -37.26 0.15 4.27
C PHE A 86 -37.37 1.67 4.09
N GLU A 87 -37.56 2.12 2.83
CA GLU A 87 -37.68 3.53 2.51
C GLU A 87 -38.85 4.20 3.26
N GLN A 88 -40.02 3.57 3.30
CA GLN A 88 -41.18 4.09 4.00
C GLN A 88 -40.96 4.21 5.52
N ALA A 89 -40.34 3.18 6.12
CA ALA A 89 -40.03 3.18 7.55
C ALA A 89 -39.03 4.29 7.89
N LEU A 90 -37.97 4.45 7.08
CA LEU A 90 -36.93 5.47 7.29
C LEU A 90 -37.47 6.88 7.07
N GLN A 91 -38.30 7.13 6.04
CA GLN A 91 -38.94 8.41 5.83
C GLN A 91 -39.86 8.78 7.01
N LYS A 92 -40.58 7.80 7.53
CA LYS A 92 -41.44 8.00 8.72
C LYS A 92 -40.61 8.31 9.96
N CYS A 93 -39.51 7.55 10.18
CA CYS A 93 -38.53 7.84 11.23
C CYS A 93 -38.01 9.28 11.12
N VAL A 94 -37.47 9.68 9.96
CA VAL A 94 -36.97 11.04 9.72
C VAL A 94 -38.01 12.11 10.02
N SER A 95 -39.30 11.87 9.69
CA SER A 95 -40.38 12.81 9.99
C SER A 95 -40.72 12.95 11.48
N LEU A 96 -40.26 12.01 12.32
CA LEU A 96 -40.58 11.95 13.75
C LEU A 96 -39.39 12.17 14.68
N LEU A 97 -38.15 12.14 14.15
CA LEU A 97 -36.94 12.34 14.94
C LEU A 97 -36.98 13.65 15.74
N SER A 98 -36.51 13.58 16.97
CA SER A 98 -36.40 14.73 17.88
C SER A 98 -34.94 15.00 18.25
N ALA A 99 -34.62 16.23 18.64
CA ALA A 99 -33.25 16.65 19.04
C ALA A 99 -32.72 15.95 20.31
N ALA A 100 -33.57 15.17 21.00
CA ALA A 100 -33.25 14.66 22.33
C ALA A 100 -32.37 13.40 22.35
N ASN A 101 -32.11 12.77 21.19
CA ASN A 101 -31.34 11.52 21.12
C ASN A 101 -30.32 11.56 19.98
N SER A 102 -29.06 11.80 20.33
CA SER A 102 -27.92 11.85 19.37
C SER A 102 -27.70 10.49 18.69
N ASP A 103 -27.82 9.39 19.45
CA ASP A 103 -27.56 8.03 18.95
C ASP A 103 -28.59 7.61 17.89
N ASP A 104 -29.86 7.88 18.11
CA ASP A 104 -30.91 7.58 17.11
C ASP A 104 -30.73 8.44 15.85
N MET A 105 -30.17 9.66 15.99
CA MET A 105 -29.86 10.53 14.87
C MET A 105 -28.71 10.01 14.06
N GLU A 106 -27.66 9.57 14.71
CA GLU A 106 -26.48 8.97 14.05
C GLU A 106 -26.88 7.70 13.30
N ARG A 107 -27.65 6.80 13.93
CA ARG A 107 -28.18 5.59 13.30
C ARG A 107 -29.04 5.93 12.07
N ALA A 108 -29.91 6.92 12.16
CA ALA A 108 -30.73 7.37 11.02
C ALA A 108 -29.86 7.95 9.89
N CYS A 109 -28.85 8.77 10.20
CA CYS A 109 -27.88 9.29 9.21
C CYS A 109 -27.11 8.16 8.52
N ARG A 110 -26.69 7.14 9.27
CA ARG A 110 -26.01 5.95 8.73
C ARG A 110 -26.90 5.20 7.73
N LEU A 111 -28.15 4.94 8.08
CA LEU A 111 -29.12 4.33 7.16
C LEU A 111 -29.36 5.18 5.90
N VAL A 112 -29.42 6.51 6.04
CA VAL A 112 -29.52 7.40 4.88
C VAL A 112 -28.26 7.35 4.02
N LYS A 113 -27.07 7.31 4.64
CA LYS A 113 -25.78 7.22 3.92
C LYS A 113 -25.68 5.95 3.08
N PHE A 114 -26.05 4.80 3.62
CA PHE A 114 -25.87 3.51 2.96
C PHE A 114 -27.08 3.08 2.13
N GLY A 115 -28.30 3.49 2.52
CA GLY A 115 -29.54 3.11 1.84
C GLY A 115 -29.90 3.98 0.63
N PHE A 116 -29.28 5.15 0.47
CA PHE A 116 -29.61 6.07 -0.61
C PHE A 116 -28.35 6.73 -1.19
N SER A 117 -28.44 7.13 -2.46
CA SER A 117 -27.41 7.89 -3.17
C SER A 117 -27.99 9.12 -3.84
N GLY A 118 -27.13 10.01 -4.31
CA GLY A 118 -27.49 11.16 -5.12
C GLY A 118 -28.49 12.10 -4.46
N ASN A 119 -29.33 12.70 -5.29
CA ASN A 119 -30.32 13.70 -4.84
C ASN A 119 -31.26 13.20 -3.75
N LYS A 120 -31.59 11.91 -3.74
CA LYS A 120 -32.50 11.36 -2.72
C LYS A 120 -31.88 11.38 -1.32
N ARG A 121 -30.60 11.05 -1.20
CA ARG A 121 -29.83 11.18 0.04
C ARG A 121 -29.81 12.64 0.51
N ILE A 122 -29.50 13.57 -0.39
CA ILE A 122 -29.44 15.01 -0.11
C ILE A 122 -30.80 15.52 0.40
N GLU A 123 -31.90 15.15 -0.25
CA GLU A 123 -33.26 15.58 0.17
C GLU A 123 -33.65 15.08 1.58
N LEU A 124 -33.34 13.81 1.88
CA LEU A 124 -33.58 13.24 3.20
C LEU A 124 -32.78 13.95 4.28
N LEU A 125 -31.47 14.15 4.06
CA LEU A 125 -30.61 14.87 5.00
C LEU A 125 -31.03 16.34 5.16
N LYS A 126 -31.46 17.02 4.10
CA LYS A 126 -32.02 18.36 4.19
C LYS A 126 -33.30 18.40 5.04
N THR A 127 -34.16 17.39 4.89
CA THR A 127 -35.39 17.27 5.71
C THR A 127 -35.01 17.07 7.18
N MET A 128 -34.02 16.26 7.48
CA MET A 128 -33.51 16.11 8.85
C MET A 128 -32.92 17.43 9.36
N LEU A 129 -32.13 18.14 8.56
CA LEU A 129 -31.47 19.39 8.94
C LEU A 129 -32.51 20.52 9.22
N GLN A 130 -33.62 20.57 8.47
CA GLN A 130 -34.70 21.52 8.75
C GLN A 130 -35.28 21.36 10.18
N ARG A 131 -35.30 20.13 10.68
CA ARG A 131 -35.76 19.84 12.04
C ARG A 131 -34.68 20.07 13.09
N LEU A 132 -33.44 19.86 12.75
CA LEU A 132 -32.25 19.89 13.62
C LEU A 132 -31.16 20.77 13.03
N PRO A 133 -31.37 22.08 12.90
CA PRO A 133 -30.49 22.95 12.09
C PRO A 133 -29.05 23.10 12.64
N GLN A 134 -28.81 22.73 13.89
CA GLN A 134 -27.48 22.80 14.51
C GLN A 134 -26.78 21.44 14.58
N ASN A 135 -27.41 20.37 14.10
CA ASN A 135 -26.84 19.03 14.20
C ASN A 135 -25.63 18.85 13.28
N VAL A 136 -24.46 18.53 13.88
CA VAL A 136 -23.18 18.37 13.20
C VAL A 136 -23.17 17.11 12.32
N ILE A 137 -23.77 16.00 12.80
CA ILE A 137 -23.78 14.72 12.09
C ILE A 137 -24.56 14.83 10.78
N ILE A 138 -25.73 15.49 10.79
CA ILE A 138 -26.53 15.71 9.58
C ILE A 138 -25.78 16.60 8.58
N LYS A 139 -25.13 17.66 9.05
CA LYS A 139 -24.32 18.55 8.18
C LYS A 139 -23.11 17.83 7.61
N ASN A 140 -22.43 16.97 8.40
CA ASN A 140 -21.34 16.11 7.90
C ASN A 140 -21.85 15.14 6.82
N GLY A 141 -23.02 14.52 7.03
CA GLY A 141 -23.67 13.67 6.02
C GLY A 141 -24.02 14.43 4.74
N LEU A 142 -24.49 15.69 4.85
CA LEU A 142 -24.74 16.55 3.69
C LEU A 142 -23.44 16.94 2.96
N ALA A 143 -22.40 17.31 3.70
CA ALA A 143 -21.11 17.60 3.10
C ALA A 143 -20.59 16.40 2.29
N GLN A 144 -20.67 15.20 2.87
CA GLN A 144 -20.30 13.96 2.18
C GLN A 144 -21.15 13.70 0.92
N ALA A 145 -22.47 13.87 1.02
CA ALA A 145 -23.35 13.64 -0.12
C ALA A 145 -23.11 14.62 -1.26
N TYR A 146 -22.84 15.90 -0.98
CA TYR A 146 -22.49 16.88 -1.98
C TYR A 146 -21.08 16.67 -2.56
N TYR A 147 -20.12 16.20 -1.72
CA TYR A 147 -18.79 15.83 -2.19
C TYR A 147 -18.85 14.68 -3.22
N GLU A 148 -19.66 13.66 -2.98
CA GLU A 148 -19.86 12.53 -3.89
C GLU A 148 -20.58 12.90 -5.20
N GLU A 149 -21.30 14.03 -5.23
CA GLU A 149 -21.94 14.60 -6.43
C GLU A 149 -21.08 15.71 -7.08
N ASP A 150 -19.81 15.79 -6.75
CA ASP A 150 -18.85 16.79 -7.25
C ASP A 150 -19.21 18.25 -6.93
N ASP A 151 -20.14 18.51 -6.01
CA ASP A 151 -20.51 19.85 -5.56
C ASP A 151 -19.70 20.31 -4.35
N TYR A 152 -18.41 20.47 -4.59
CA TYR A 152 -17.40 20.72 -3.54
C TYR A 152 -17.60 22.05 -2.81
N ASP A 153 -18.14 23.07 -3.47
CA ASP A 153 -18.42 24.38 -2.84
C ASP A 153 -19.48 24.26 -1.76
N ILE A 154 -20.53 23.46 -1.99
CA ILE A 154 -21.58 23.23 -1.00
C ILE A 154 -21.08 22.27 0.10
N ALA A 155 -20.30 21.26 -0.25
CA ALA A 155 -19.66 20.39 0.74
C ALA A 155 -18.82 21.20 1.73
N GLU A 156 -17.91 22.05 1.22
CA GLU A 156 -17.04 22.91 2.03
C GLU A 156 -17.85 23.94 2.85
N TYR A 157 -18.98 24.42 2.35
CA TYR A 157 -19.87 25.29 3.12
C TYR A 157 -20.39 24.60 4.40
N TYR A 158 -20.87 23.36 4.30
CA TYR A 158 -21.31 22.61 5.47
C TYR A 158 -20.18 22.26 6.43
N ASP A 159 -19.02 21.89 5.90
CA ASP A 159 -17.83 21.62 6.69
C ASP A 159 -17.33 22.84 7.46
N SER A 160 -17.35 24.02 6.83
CA SER A 160 -16.95 25.28 7.49
C SER A 160 -17.91 25.67 8.61
N ILE A 161 -19.22 25.48 8.43
CA ILE A 161 -20.20 25.73 9.50
C ILE A 161 -20.02 24.75 10.66
N ASN A 162 -19.74 23.48 10.38
CA ASN A 162 -19.46 22.48 11.41
C ASN A 162 -18.17 22.86 12.19
N TYR A 163 -17.10 23.21 11.48
CA TYR A 163 -15.85 23.62 12.12
C TYR A 163 -16.06 24.79 13.10
N GLU A 164 -16.75 25.86 12.69
CA GLU A 164 -17.04 27.01 13.55
C GLU A 164 -17.91 26.64 14.76
N TYR A 165 -18.87 25.74 14.58
CA TYR A 165 -19.70 25.25 15.69
C TYR A 165 -18.87 24.42 16.67
N ILE A 166 -18.10 23.45 16.19
CA ILE A 166 -17.29 22.54 17.00
C ILE A 166 -16.20 23.30 17.76
N ARG A 167 -15.58 24.30 17.12
CA ARG A 167 -14.56 25.17 17.72
C ARG A 167 -15.04 25.88 18.99
N THR A 168 -16.34 26.09 19.12
CA THR A 168 -16.95 26.74 20.29
C THR A 168 -17.56 25.75 21.30
N HIS A 169 -17.83 24.52 20.93
CA HIS A 169 -18.52 23.52 21.74
C HIS A 169 -17.68 22.35 22.22
N HIS A 170 -16.51 22.11 21.62
CA HIS A 170 -15.46 21.17 22.05
C HIS A 170 -15.97 19.81 22.56
N SER A 171 -16.76 19.08 21.78
CA SER A 171 -17.21 17.73 22.14
C SER A 171 -16.42 16.67 21.37
N GLU A 172 -16.01 15.58 22.04
CA GLU A 172 -15.37 14.42 21.43
C GLU A 172 -16.25 13.76 20.36
N ASP A 173 -17.58 13.78 20.52
CA ASP A 173 -18.54 13.24 19.55
C ASP A 173 -18.37 13.81 18.13
N TYR A 174 -17.61 14.90 17.97
CA TYR A 174 -17.43 15.57 16.68
C TYR A 174 -16.05 15.37 16.07
N VAL A 175 -15.16 14.57 16.68
CA VAL A 175 -13.81 14.29 16.18
C VAL A 175 -13.87 13.72 14.77
N GLU A 176 -14.72 12.72 14.53
CA GLU A 176 -14.91 12.10 13.22
C GLU A 176 -15.38 13.11 12.15
N ALA A 177 -16.32 14.00 12.50
CA ALA A 177 -16.80 15.03 11.57
C ALA A 177 -15.67 15.98 11.12
N LEU A 178 -14.73 16.31 12.01
CA LEU A 178 -13.56 17.13 11.70
C LEU A 178 -12.57 16.39 10.81
N ILE A 179 -12.31 15.12 11.08
CA ILE A 179 -11.43 14.28 10.27
C ILE A 179 -11.99 14.16 8.86
N ASN A 180 -13.25 13.76 8.71
CA ASN A 180 -13.91 13.65 7.41
C ASN A 180 -13.88 14.98 6.62
N ALA A 181 -14.11 16.11 7.31
CA ALA A 181 -14.05 17.43 6.69
C ALA A 181 -12.63 17.81 6.24
N ALA A 182 -11.60 17.38 6.97
CA ALA A 182 -10.22 17.58 6.61
C ALA A 182 -9.83 16.76 5.37
N GLU A 183 -10.25 15.49 5.34
CA GLU A 183 -10.01 14.59 4.20
C GLU A 183 -10.69 15.10 2.92
N ARG A 184 -11.97 15.50 3.00
CA ARG A 184 -12.68 16.08 1.85
C ARG A 184 -11.97 17.29 1.28
N VAL A 185 -11.58 18.26 2.09
CA VAL A 185 -10.91 19.47 1.60
C VAL A 185 -9.50 19.20 1.06
N ALA A 186 -8.81 18.18 1.59
CA ALA A 186 -7.47 17.81 1.13
C ALA A 186 -7.49 17.04 -0.20
N SER A 187 -8.50 16.20 -0.43
CA SER A 187 -8.58 15.28 -1.58
C SER A 187 -9.20 15.88 -2.85
N VAL A 188 -9.79 17.06 -2.76
CA VAL A 188 -10.33 17.74 -3.95
C VAL A 188 -9.19 18.19 -4.87
N GLU A 189 -9.14 17.67 -6.09
CA GLU A 189 -8.25 18.14 -7.13
C GLU A 189 -8.66 19.54 -7.64
N ASP A 190 -7.95 20.15 -8.55
CA ASP A 190 -7.99 21.57 -9.00
C ASP A 190 -9.37 22.18 -9.36
N SER A 191 -10.47 21.51 -9.03
CA SER A 191 -11.85 21.92 -9.33
C SER A 191 -12.42 23.01 -8.42
N ILE A 192 -11.78 23.29 -7.26
CA ILE A 192 -12.20 24.35 -6.35
C ILE A 192 -11.32 25.59 -6.54
N LYS A 193 -11.90 26.77 -6.37
CA LYS A 193 -11.21 28.08 -6.40
C LYS A 193 -10.24 28.31 -5.21
N ILE A 194 -9.80 27.24 -4.56
CA ILE A 194 -8.93 27.28 -3.37
C ILE A 194 -7.60 26.63 -3.74
N SER A 195 -6.48 27.33 -3.52
CA SER A 195 -5.15 26.78 -3.79
C SER A 195 -4.84 25.55 -2.92
N THR A 196 -3.95 24.69 -3.38
CA THR A 196 -3.51 23.49 -2.65
C THR A 196 -2.94 23.86 -1.27
N GLU A 197 -2.22 24.95 -1.17
CA GLU A 197 -1.71 25.47 0.12
C GLU A 197 -2.85 25.76 1.10
N MET A 198 -3.90 26.43 0.64
CA MET A 198 -5.05 26.79 1.49
C MET A 198 -5.87 25.55 1.85
N ARG A 199 -5.98 24.55 0.96
CA ARG A 199 -6.63 23.26 1.27
C ARG A 199 -5.90 22.53 2.40
N ASN A 200 -4.57 22.43 2.31
CA ASN A 200 -3.74 21.82 3.35
C ASN A 200 -3.81 22.60 4.67
N TYR A 201 -3.88 23.94 4.61
CA TYR A 201 -4.04 24.76 5.80
C TYR A 201 -5.38 24.50 6.50
N ARG A 202 -6.49 24.44 5.75
CA ARG A 202 -7.81 24.14 6.31
C ARG A 202 -7.90 22.71 6.84
N ALA A 203 -7.31 21.73 6.15
CA ALA A 203 -7.23 20.37 6.65
C ALA A 203 -6.48 20.32 7.99
N TRP A 204 -5.34 20.96 8.07
CA TRP A 204 -4.55 21.07 9.31
C TRP A 204 -5.32 21.71 10.46
N GLU A 205 -6.04 22.84 10.23
CA GLU A 205 -6.87 23.47 11.28
C GLU A 205 -7.91 22.51 11.85
N ARG A 206 -8.57 21.73 10.99
CA ARG A 206 -9.59 20.75 11.37
C ARG A 206 -8.99 19.58 12.16
N ILE A 207 -7.90 19.00 11.67
CA ILE A 207 -7.20 17.90 12.34
C ILE A 207 -6.61 18.37 13.68
N LYS A 208 -6.07 19.58 13.75
CA LYS A 208 -5.58 20.15 15.00
C LYS A 208 -6.69 20.27 16.03
N LEU A 209 -7.85 20.79 15.65
CA LEU A 209 -9.01 20.85 16.54
C LEU A 209 -9.49 19.44 16.93
N ALA A 210 -9.52 18.48 16.01
CA ALA A 210 -9.85 17.09 16.31
C ALA A 210 -8.86 16.50 17.35
N TYR A 211 -7.55 16.73 17.20
CA TYR A 211 -6.57 16.32 18.18
C TYR A 211 -6.77 16.99 19.54
N ASP A 212 -7.07 18.30 19.56
CA ASP A 212 -7.25 19.06 20.81
C ASP A 212 -8.44 18.54 21.64
N ILE A 213 -9.54 18.12 20.99
CA ILE A 213 -10.78 17.66 21.65
C ILE A 213 -10.87 16.14 21.81
N SER A 214 -10.07 15.34 21.11
CA SER A 214 -10.12 13.87 21.19
C SER A 214 -9.57 13.34 22.52
N ASP A 215 -10.25 12.37 23.11
CA ASP A 215 -9.72 11.58 24.21
C ASP A 215 -8.70 10.53 23.73
N ASN A 216 -8.87 10.01 22.51
CA ASN A 216 -7.90 9.13 21.87
C ASN A 216 -6.83 9.93 21.13
N LYS A 217 -5.79 10.36 21.84
CA LYS A 217 -4.68 11.15 21.28
C LYS A 217 -3.83 10.35 20.28
N TYR A 218 -3.70 9.04 20.45
CA TYR A 218 -2.79 8.23 19.63
C TYR A 218 -3.14 8.28 18.13
N GLY A 219 -4.40 7.97 17.77
CA GLY A 219 -4.82 7.99 16.37
C GLY A 219 -4.77 9.40 15.76
N THR A 220 -5.29 10.40 16.48
CA THR A 220 -5.34 11.79 16.00
C THR A 220 -3.96 12.45 15.94
N ALA A 221 -2.97 12.01 16.73
CA ALA A 221 -1.60 12.52 16.69
C ALA A 221 -0.91 12.21 15.36
N PHE A 222 -1.08 11.01 14.82
CA PHE A 222 -0.54 10.65 13.51
C PHE A 222 -1.17 11.49 12.38
N LEU A 223 -2.48 11.71 12.41
CA LEU A 223 -3.18 12.56 11.46
C LEU A 223 -2.69 14.02 11.55
N LEU A 224 -2.49 14.52 12.78
CA LEU A 224 -1.97 15.87 12.99
C LEU A 224 -0.52 16.00 12.52
N ALA A 225 0.33 15.02 12.79
CA ALA A 225 1.72 15.02 12.31
C ALA A 225 1.77 15.01 10.77
N ASP A 226 0.95 14.17 10.11
CA ASP A 226 0.85 14.13 8.66
C ASP A 226 0.36 15.45 8.08
N SER A 227 -0.65 16.07 8.70
CA SER A 227 -1.14 17.38 8.26
C SER A 227 -0.09 18.51 8.44
N TYR A 228 0.73 18.49 9.50
CA TYR A 228 1.87 19.37 9.64
C TYR A 228 2.91 19.18 8.53
N MET A 229 3.20 17.92 8.17
CA MET A 229 4.14 17.60 7.08
C MET A 229 3.63 18.07 5.72
N LYS A 230 2.35 17.85 5.41
CA LYS A 230 1.72 18.36 4.18
C LYS A 230 1.75 19.88 4.13
N LEU A 231 1.53 20.55 5.25
CA LEU A 231 1.61 22.00 5.35
C LEU A 231 3.06 22.50 5.22
N ALA A 232 4.05 21.75 5.72
CA ALA A 232 5.46 22.09 5.64
C ALA A 232 5.97 22.22 4.19
N ALA A 233 5.40 21.45 3.26
CA ALA A 233 5.71 21.57 1.83
C ALA A 233 5.50 23.01 1.29
N TYR A 234 4.61 23.77 1.91
CA TYR A 234 4.24 25.13 1.55
C TYR A 234 4.59 26.17 2.63
N GLY A 235 5.26 25.76 3.72
CA GLY A 235 5.44 26.57 4.93
C GLY A 235 6.02 27.94 4.67
N ASN A 236 7.10 28.03 3.92
CA ASN A 236 7.73 29.30 3.61
C ASN A 236 6.89 30.18 2.65
N SER A 237 6.04 29.58 1.81
CA SER A 237 5.10 30.29 0.94
C SER A 237 3.91 30.87 1.74
N ILE A 238 3.26 30.03 2.56
CA ILE A 238 2.09 30.41 3.37
C ILE A 238 2.43 31.54 4.35
N TYR A 239 3.59 31.48 4.98
CA TYR A 239 4.02 32.45 5.99
C TYR A 239 5.01 33.52 5.46
N ALA A 240 5.05 33.72 4.14
CA ALA A 240 5.94 34.72 3.52
C ALA A 240 5.72 36.13 4.08
N SER A 241 4.46 36.55 4.27
CA SER A 241 4.12 37.88 4.83
C SER A 241 4.59 38.05 6.28
N GLU A 242 4.57 36.98 7.07
CA GLU A 242 5.10 37.01 8.44
C GLU A 242 6.61 37.22 8.43
N ASN A 243 7.34 36.51 7.58
CA ASN A 243 8.76 36.67 7.41
C ASN A 243 9.13 38.09 6.91
N GLU A 244 8.36 38.66 6.01
CA GLU A 244 8.54 40.07 5.61
C GLU A 244 8.36 41.03 6.78
N ALA A 245 7.33 40.82 7.60
CA ALA A 245 7.10 41.63 8.79
C ALA A 245 8.24 41.51 9.81
N ARG A 246 8.78 40.30 10.03
CA ARG A 246 9.92 40.01 10.90
C ARG A 246 11.18 40.75 10.41
N ILE A 247 11.51 40.66 9.13
CA ILE A 247 12.65 41.31 8.51
C ILE A 247 12.53 42.83 8.67
N LYS A 248 11.35 43.41 8.42
CA LYS A 248 11.08 44.85 8.63
C LYS A 248 11.25 45.26 10.09
N ALA A 249 11.00 44.36 11.04
CA ALA A 249 11.22 44.58 12.46
C ALA A 249 12.67 44.31 12.92
N GLY A 250 13.59 44.01 12.01
CA GLY A 250 14.99 43.67 12.34
C GLY A 250 15.19 42.30 12.97
N LEU A 251 14.20 41.41 12.87
CA LEU A 251 14.24 40.03 13.36
C LEU A 251 14.70 39.08 12.25
N MET A 252 15.32 37.98 12.66
CA MET A 252 15.66 36.90 11.72
C MET A 252 14.39 36.26 11.15
N PRO A 253 14.37 35.93 9.85
CA PRO A 253 13.29 35.12 9.27
C PRO A 253 13.25 33.72 9.91
N ILE A 254 12.07 33.13 9.96
CA ILE A 254 11.86 31.76 10.42
C ILE A 254 11.83 30.86 9.20
N ASP A 255 12.48 29.72 9.28
CA ASP A 255 12.24 28.62 8.36
C ASP A 255 10.95 27.88 8.80
N PHE A 256 9.83 28.26 8.22
CA PHE A 256 8.52 27.69 8.56
C PHE A 256 8.40 26.23 8.11
N THR A 257 9.10 25.79 7.07
CA THR A 257 9.16 24.38 6.70
C THR A 257 9.76 23.56 7.83
N GLN A 258 10.92 24.00 8.38
CA GLN A 258 11.54 23.32 9.50
C GLN A 258 10.66 23.37 10.77
N ALA A 259 10.07 24.53 11.08
CA ALA A 259 9.23 24.69 12.27
C ALA A 259 7.98 23.79 12.26
N LEU A 260 7.37 23.57 11.10
CA LEU A 260 6.23 22.67 10.93
C LEU A 260 6.66 21.20 11.04
N VAL A 261 7.80 20.82 10.48
CA VAL A 261 8.40 19.49 10.66
C VAL A 261 8.72 19.24 12.13
N ASP A 262 9.32 20.20 12.83
CA ASP A 262 9.60 20.10 14.26
C ASP A 262 8.31 19.88 15.08
N SER A 263 7.22 20.57 14.70
CA SER A 263 5.90 20.42 15.32
C SER A 263 5.30 19.03 15.09
N ALA A 264 5.40 18.50 13.87
CA ALA A 264 4.94 17.15 13.53
C ALA A 264 5.64 16.09 14.39
N PHE A 265 6.96 16.15 14.48
CA PHE A 265 7.72 15.22 15.33
C PHE A 265 7.42 15.41 16.81
N THR A 266 7.18 16.63 17.28
CA THR A 266 6.83 16.88 18.68
C THR A 266 5.53 16.19 19.07
N VAL A 267 4.51 16.27 18.21
CA VAL A 267 3.20 15.63 18.43
C VAL A 267 3.33 14.12 18.41
N ILE A 268 3.95 13.55 17.37
CA ILE A 268 4.00 12.10 17.19
C ILE A 268 4.86 11.42 18.25
N LEU A 269 5.98 12.05 18.65
CA LEU A 269 6.88 11.50 19.65
C LEU A 269 6.29 11.53 21.07
N ALA A 270 5.41 12.49 21.37
CA ALA A 270 4.72 12.52 22.65
C ALA A 270 3.86 11.26 22.83
N GLU A 271 3.15 10.85 21.78
CA GLU A 271 2.31 9.66 21.79
C GLU A 271 3.10 8.35 21.62
N GLU A 272 4.19 8.39 20.85
CA GLU A 272 5.10 7.25 20.69
C GLU A 272 5.74 6.84 22.01
N LEU A 273 6.23 7.80 22.80
CA LEU A 273 6.79 7.57 24.13
C LEU A 273 5.73 6.98 25.10
N ALA A 274 4.49 7.44 24.97
CA ALA A 274 3.38 6.95 25.81
C ALA A 274 2.97 5.51 25.48
N ASN A 275 3.12 5.09 24.21
CA ASN A 275 2.61 3.80 23.70
C ASN A 275 3.70 2.79 23.31
N GLU A 276 4.98 3.10 23.53
CA GLU A 276 6.13 2.28 23.09
C GLU A 276 6.10 1.92 21.60
N ALA A 277 5.47 2.77 20.79
CA ALA A 277 5.33 2.58 19.36
C ALA A 277 6.46 3.26 18.59
N THR A 278 6.68 2.88 17.35
CA THR A 278 7.61 3.54 16.42
C THR A 278 6.83 4.22 15.30
N ILE A 279 7.38 5.32 14.78
CA ILE A 279 6.78 5.97 13.61
C ILE A 279 6.73 4.97 12.46
N PRO A 280 5.55 4.62 11.94
CA PRO A 280 5.44 3.67 10.85
C PRO A 280 6.17 4.15 9.59
N LEU A 281 6.85 3.23 8.90
CA LEU A 281 7.60 3.52 7.67
C LEU A 281 6.74 4.17 6.58
N PHE A 282 5.46 3.87 6.58
CA PHE A 282 4.46 4.46 5.71
C PHE A 282 4.53 6.00 5.70
N PHE A 283 4.64 6.65 6.86
CA PHE A 283 4.70 8.10 6.92
C PHE A 283 5.93 8.67 6.21
N PHE A 284 7.10 8.08 6.40
CA PHE A 284 8.30 8.52 5.68
C PHE A 284 8.16 8.38 4.16
N LYS A 285 7.46 7.34 3.70
CA LYS A 285 7.15 7.12 2.29
C LYS A 285 6.26 8.21 1.72
N GLU A 286 5.18 8.56 2.43
CA GLU A 286 4.27 9.63 2.00
C GLU A 286 4.97 11.01 2.11
N TRP A 287 5.69 11.26 3.19
CA TRP A 287 6.40 12.52 3.39
C TRP A 287 7.50 12.77 2.36
N LYS A 288 8.15 11.73 1.86
CA LYS A 288 9.09 11.83 0.73
C LYS A 288 8.45 12.48 -0.51
N LYS A 289 7.17 12.23 -0.76
CA LYS A 289 6.44 12.78 -1.91
C LYS A 289 6.21 14.31 -1.80
N LEU A 290 6.32 14.89 -0.61
CA LEU A 290 6.09 16.30 -0.33
C LEU A 290 7.21 17.23 -0.83
N GLY A 291 8.29 16.69 -1.38
CA GLY A 291 9.36 17.42 -2.03
C GLY A 291 10.65 17.54 -1.22
N ALA A 292 11.70 17.97 -1.91
CA ALA A 292 13.06 17.97 -1.39
C ALA A 292 13.26 18.85 -0.13
N SER A 293 12.58 19.98 -0.03
CA SER A 293 12.67 20.88 1.13
C SER A 293 12.12 20.23 2.41
N THR A 294 11.00 19.55 2.30
CA THR A 294 10.40 18.82 3.44
C THR A 294 11.28 17.65 3.85
N VAL A 295 11.77 16.85 2.90
CA VAL A 295 12.71 15.76 3.17
C VAL A 295 13.96 16.27 3.88
N GLN A 296 14.53 17.38 3.42
CA GLN A 296 15.70 17.98 4.06
C GLN A 296 15.41 18.46 5.49
N ALA A 297 14.23 19.03 5.73
CA ALA A 297 13.83 19.45 7.07
C ALA A 297 13.65 18.25 8.02
N ILE A 298 13.10 17.13 7.52
CA ILE A 298 12.99 15.87 8.27
C ILE A 298 14.38 15.34 8.62
N GLU A 299 15.29 15.26 7.64
CA GLU A 299 16.67 14.83 7.82
C GLU A 299 17.38 15.72 8.86
N ASN A 300 17.25 17.03 8.75
CA ASN A 300 17.82 17.98 9.72
C ASN A 300 17.33 17.72 11.15
N TYR A 301 16.02 17.49 11.33
CA TYR A 301 15.46 17.18 12.64
C TYR A 301 16.06 15.90 13.22
N ILE A 302 16.08 14.80 12.43
CA ILE A 302 16.62 13.50 12.87
C ILE A 302 18.12 13.64 13.22
N LEU A 303 18.91 14.29 12.38
CA LEU A 303 20.34 14.49 12.61
C LEU A 303 20.62 15.33 13.87
N GLN A 304 19.77 16.33 14.18
CA GLN A 304 19.88 17.05 15.45
C GLN A 304 19.65 16.13 16.65
N LYS A 305 18.68 15.20 16.55
CA LYS A 305 18.42 14.20 17.62
C LYS A 305 19.58 13.21 17.76
N ILE A 306 20.13 12.70 16.65
CA ILE A 306 21.33 11.84 16.66
C ILE A 306 22.50 12.58 17.34
N LYS A 307 22.71 13.85 17.01
CA LYS A 307 23.77 14.64 17.62
C LYS A 307 23.57 14.83 19.13
N ALA A 308 22.34 15.05 19.57
CA ALA A 308 22.00 15.20 20.98
C ALA A 308 22.08 13.89 21.77
N LYS A 309 21.73 12.77 21.14
CA LYS A 309 21.58 11.44 21.75
C LYS A 309 22.09 10.34 20.82
N PRO A 310 23.42 10.25 20.60
CA PRO A 310 23.99 9.33 19.61
C PRO A 310 23.84 7.84 19.95
N GLN A 311 23.42 7.53 21.15
CA GLN A 311 23.20 6.15 21.62
C GLN A 311 21.71 5.73 21.57
N GLU A 312 20.79 6.57 21.09
CA GLU A 312 19.39 6.18 20.88
C GLU A 312 19.23 5.54 19.52
N PRO A 313 18.98 4.20 19.43
CA PRO A 313 18.95 3.46 18.16
C PRO A 313 17.82 3.91 17.23
N GLN A 314 16.74 4.42 17.79
CA GLN A 314 15.56 4.88 17.09
C GLN A 314 15.86 5.99 16.08
N TRP A 315 16.70 7.00 16.44
CA TRP A 315 17.05 8.08 15.52
C TRP A 315 17.91 7.60 14.37
N HIS A 316 18.84 6.70 14.64
CA HIS A 316 19.60 6.04 13.59
C HIS A 316 18.72 5.19 12.67
N TYR A 317 17.73 4.49 13.23
CA TYR A 317 16.74 3.77 12.43
C TYR A 317 15.96 4.70 11.49
N TYR A 318 15.40 5.80 12.01
CA TYR A 318 14.64 6.77 11.20
C TYR A 318 15.49 7.41 10.11
N GLU A 319 16.73 7.80 10.42
CA GLU A 319 17.66 8.34 9.41
C GLU A 319 17.95 7.32 8.33
N GLY A 320 18.29 6.10 8.72
CA GLY A 320 18.56 5.02 7.79
C GLY A 320 17.37 4.72 6.89
N MET A 321 16.15 4.67 7.44
CA MET A 321 14.93 4.44 6.66
C MET A 321 14.63 5.60 5.68
N LEU A 322 14.74 6.84 6.12
CA LEU A 322 14.57 8.01 5.26
C LEU A 322 15.55 7.98 4.08
N LEU A 323 16.82 7.71 4.36
CA LEU A 323 17.88 7.64 3.35
C LEU A 323 17.66 6.48 2.37
N MET A 324 17.21 5.31 2.86
CA MET A 324 16.84 4.17 1.98
C MET A 324 15.71 4.55 1.02
N LEU A 325 14.65 5.18 1.55
CA LEU A 325 13.53 5.65 0.73
C LEU A 325 13.96 6.70 -0.30
N CYS A 326 14.99 7.50 -0.01
CA CYS A 326 15.57 8.47 -0.92
C CYS A 326 16.61 7.88 -1.89
N ASN A 327 16.76 6.56 -1.97
CA ASN A 327 17.77 5.86 -2.77
C ASN A 327 19.23 6.24 -2.40
N ARG A 328 19.46 6.65 -1.15
CA ARG A 328 20.77 7.01 -0.58
C ARG A 328 21.33 5.87 0.28
N SER A 329 21.24 4.63 -0.22
CA SER A 329 21.57 3.40 0.53
C SER A 329 23.00 3.41 1.11
N LYS A 330 23.94 4.02 0.42
CA LYS A 330 25.33 4.14 0.89
C LYS A 330 25.43 4.94 2.20
N GLU A 331 24.63 5.98 2.33
CA GLU A 331 24.56 6.82 3.53
C GLU A 331 23.67 6.18 4.61
N ALA A 332 22.64 5.45 4.19
CA ALA A 332 21.70 4.77 5.09
C ALA A 332 22.36 3.65 5.92
N LEU A 333 23.21 2.84 5.30
CA LEU A 333 23.77 1.64 5.92
C LEU A 333 24.48 1.89 7.26
N PRO A 334 25.36 2.90 7.43
CA PRO A 334 26.00 3.17 8.73
C PRO A 334 24.98 3.47 9.85
N HIS A 335 23.88 4.14 9.53
CA HIS A 335 22.82 4.43 10.48
C HIS A 335 22.03 3.19 10.85
N LEU A 336 21.66 2.36 9.87
CA LEU A 336 20.96 1.09 10.11
C LEU A 336 21.83 0.10 10.87
N GLU A 337 23.13 0.02 10.56
CA GLU A 337 24.11 -0.78 11.32
C GLU A 337 24.17 -0.32 12.79
N ALA A 338 24.30 0.98 13.04
CA ALA A 338 24.34 1.53 14.39
C ALA A 338 23.04 1.25 15.18
N ALA A 339 21.89 1.36 14.51
CA ALA A 339 20.60 1.02 15.12
C ALA A 339 20.52 -0.48 15.48
N TYR A 340 20.96 -1.34 14.57
CA TYR A 340 20.93 -2.80 14.76
C TYR A 340 21.90 -3.29 15.84
N GLU A 341 23.08 -2.71 15.91
CA GLU A 341 24.07 -3.04 16.96
C GLU A 341 23.54 -2.77 18.37
N GLN A 342 22.78 -1.69 18.53
CA GLN A 342 22.24 -1.29 19.83
C GLN A 342 20.95 -2.04 20.17
N ARG A 343 20.08 -2.28 19.19
CA ARG A 343 18.80 -2.98 19.36
C ARG A 343 18.55 -3.90 18.18
N PRO A 344 19.12 -5.11 18.18
CA PRO A 344 18.85 -6.08 17.12
C PRO A 344 17.41 -6.57 17.21
N TYR A 345 16.66 -6.41 16.10
CA TYR A 345 15.33 -6.99 15.91
C TYR A 345 15.13 -7.38 14.45
N GLU A 346 14.21 -8.30 14.22
CA GLU A 346 14.04 -9.01 12.95
C GLU A 346 13.79 -8.04 11.78
N ASP A 347 12.87 -7.08 11.92
CA ASP A 347 12.51 -6.18 10.83
C ASP A 347 13.69 -5.33 10.37
N LEU A 348 14.52 -4.84 11.30
CA LEU A 348 15.73 -4.09 10.97
C LEU A 348 16.80 -4.97 10.31
N ALA A 349 16.88 -6.25 10.71
CA ALA A 349 17.76 -7.20 10.04
C ALA A 349 17.37 -7.35 8.55
N PHE A 350 16.08 -7.44 8.24
CA PHE A 350 15.62 -7.48 6.84
C PHE A 350 15.98 -6.20 6.08
N VAL A 351 15.77 -5.03 6.67
CA VAL A 351 16.15 -3.75 6.05
C VAL A 351 17.64 -3.71 5.73
N LEU A 352 18.49 -4.15 6.67
CA LEU A 352 19.94 -4.24 6.46
C LEU A 352 20.31 -5.25 5.37
N ILE A 353 19.66 -6.42 5.32
CA ILE A 353 19.87 -7.43 4.29
C ILE A 353 19.63 -6.83 2.90
N PHE A 354 18.51 -6.10 2.73
CA PHE A 354 18.20 -5.44 1.47
C PHE A 354 19.15 -4.28 1.17
N GLY A 355 19.52 -3.49 2.18
CA GLY A 355 20.52 -2.43 2.03
C GLY A 355 21.88 -2.98 1.57
N TYR A 356 22.36 -4.06 2.19
CA TYR A 356 23.57 -4.75 1.76
C TYR A 356 23.40 -5.37 0.37
N TYR A 357 22.23 -5.92 0.04
CA TYR A 357 21.93 -6.45 -1.28
C TYR A 357 22.06 -5.37 -2.35
N GLY A 358 21.41 -4.22 -2.17
CA GLY A 358 21.49 -3.08 -3.10
C GLY A 358 22.91 -2.52 -3.26
N MET A 359 23.73 -2.59 -2.20
CA MET A 359 25.14 -2.21 -2.20
C MET A 359 26.09 -3.35 -2.60
N ARG A 360 25.57 -4.51 -3.02
CA ARG A 360 26.33 -5.71 -3.43
C ARG A 360 27.30 -6.25 -2.37
N GLN A 361 27.01 -6.00 -1.11
CA GLN A 361 27.73 -6.55 0.02
C GLN A 361 27.16 -7.94 0.38
N TRP A 362 27.23 -8.87 -0.60
CA TRP A 362 26.56 -10.18 -0.54
C TRP A 362 26.91 -10.98 0.70
N GLU A 363 28.19 -10.95 1.10
CA GLU A 363 28.70 -11.67 2.26
C GLU A 363 28.03 -11.20 3.55
N LYS A 364 27.92 -9.88 3.76
CA LYS A 364 27.23 -9.32 4.93
C LYS A 364 25.75 -9.68 4.95
N SER A 365 25.08 -9.61 3.79
CA SER A 365 23.70 -10.06 3.65
C SER A 365 23.54 -11.53 4.05
N ILE A 366 24.38 -12.41 3.50
CA ILE A 366 24.34 -13.86 3.75
C ILE A 366 24.62 -14.16 5.22
N GLU A 367 25.58 -13.47 5.84
CA GLU A 367 25.90 -13.61 7.26
C GLU A 367 24.69 -13.27 8.12
N LEU A 368 24.04 -12.14 7.84
CA LEU A 368 22.87 -11.70 8.60
C LEU A 368 21.67 -12.63 8.42
N VAL A 369 21.41 -13.12 7.19
CA VAL A 369 20.36 -14.14 6.93
C VAL A 369 20.66 -15.45 7.69
N ASN A 370 21.93 -15.89 7.70
CA ASN A 370 22.30 -17.09 8.45
C ASN A 370 22.11 -16.90 9.98
N LYS A 371 22.35 -15.70 10.50
CA LYS A 371 22.05 -15.35 11.90
C LYS A 371 20.56 -15.47 12.19
N LEU A 372 19.70 -14.90 11.33
CA LEU A 372 18.23 -15.05 11.45
C LEU A 372 17.78 -16.52 11.43
N ILE A 373 18.36 -17.35 10.55
CA ILE A 373 18.06 -18.78 10.50
C ILE A 373 18.42 -19.48 11.82
N GLN A 374 19.50 -19.08 12.49
CA GLN A 374 19.88 -19.66 13.79
C GLN A 374 18.94 -19.20 14.92
N GLU A 375 18.54 -17.93 14.90
CA GLU A 375 17.63 -17.35 15.89
C GLU A 375 16.22 -17.95 15.79
N GLN A 376 15.77 -18.23 14.57
CA GLN A 376 14.45 -18.83 14.28
C GLN A 376 14.45 -20.37 14.33
N LYS A 377 15.52 -20.99 14.81
CA LYS A 377 15.61 -22.44 14.91
C LYS A 377 14.47 -23.01 15.76
N GLY A 378 13.60 -23.80 15.12
CA GLY A 378 12.40 -24.38 15.72
C GLY A 378 11.09 -23.69 15.29
N ASP A 379 11.13 -22.51 14.67
CA ASP A 379 9.99 -21.89 14.01
C ASP A 379 10.05 -22.16 12.50
N GLU A 380 9.38 -23.21 12.03
CA GLU A 380 9.43 -23.58 10.62
C GLU A 380 8.82 -22.51 9.68
N ARG A 381 7.82 -21.74 10.15
CA ARG A 381 7.25 -20.64 9.35
C ARG A 381 8.25 -19.50 9.19
N GLY A 382 8.92 -19.13 10.26
CA GLY A 382 9.94 -18.09 10.23
C GLY A 382 11.15 -18.42 9.35
N LEU A 383 11.43 -19.70 9.08
CA LEU A 383 12.57 -20.12 8.26
C LEU A 383 12.33 -20.04 6.75
N VAL A 384 11.09 -19.91 6.27
CA VAL A 384 10.76 -19.92 4.83
C VAL A 384 11.42 -18.73 4.13
N GLU A 385 11.20 -17.54 4.65
CA GLU A 385 11.71 -16.29 4.08
C GLU A 385 13.24 -16.22 4.06
N PRO A 386 13.97 -16.47 5.16
CA PRO A 386 15.43 -16.52 5.17
C PRO A 386 16.02 -17.47 4.11
N TYR A 387 15.46 -18.67 3.93
CA TYR A 387 15.97 -19.57 2.89
C TYR A 387 15.65 -19.10 1.47
N SER A 388 14.55 -18.40 1.25
CA SER A 388 14.25 -17.76 -0.02
C SER A 388 15.24 -16.63 -0.31
N LEU A 389 15.57 -15.79 0.68
CA LEU A 389 16.60 -14.75 0.60
C LEU A 389 17.98 -15.31 0.27
N LEU A 390 18.38 -16.40 0.94
CA LEU A 390 19.65 -17.06 0.59
C LEU A 390 19.70 -17.51 -0.88
N CYS A 391 18.58 -17.99 -1.43
CA CYS A 391 18.52 -18.34 -2.84
C CYS A 391 18.84 -17.13 -3.74
N LYS A 392 18.20 -15.98 -3.47
CA LYS A 392 18.43 -14.74 -4.23
C LYS A 392 19.86 -14.23 -4.06
N LEU A 393 20.40 -14.24 -2.85
CA LEU A 393 21.76 -13.78 -2.54
C LEU A 393 22.82 -14.65 -3.20
N TYR A 394 22.71 -15.97 -3.10
CA TYR A 394 23.64 -16.87 -3.80
C TYR A 394 23.50 -16.78 -5.32
N GLY A 395 22.28 -16.57 -5.84
CA GLY A 395 22.06 -16.27 -7.26
C GLY A 395 22.78 -15.00 -7.69
N ALA A 396 22.71 -13.92 -6.88
CA ALA A 396 23.42 -12.68 -7.14
C ALA A 396 24.95 -12.88 -7.21
N GLN A 397 25.51 -13.75 -6.37
CA GLN A 397 26.92 -14.14 -6.44
C GLN A 397 27.24 -15.08 -7.63
N GLY A 398 26.25 -15.59 -8.36
CA GLY A 398 26.42 -16.62 -9.38
C GLY A 398 26.62 -18.03 -8.82
N ASN A 399 26.46 -18.22 -7.51
CA ASN A 399 26.56 -19.51 -6.85
C ASN A 399 25.21 -20.26 -6.90
N TYR A 400 24.82 -20.66 -8.10
CA TYR A 400 23.52 -21.31 -8.34
C TYR A 400 23.36 -22.64 -7.62
N GLU A 401 24.43 -23.36 -7.33
CA GLU A 401 24.36 -24.61 -6.54
C GLU A 401 23.91 -24.33 -5.09
N ALA A 402 24.48 -23.31 -4.47
CA ALA A 402 24.08 -22.89 -3.12
C ALA A 402 22.64 -22.31 -3.13
N ALA A 403 22.29 -21.54 -4.16
CA ALA A 403 20.95 -21.01 -4.35
C ALA A 403 19.90 -22.15 -4.42
N ILE A 404 20.15 -23.19 -5.23
CA ILE A 404 19.28 -24.36 -5.34
C ILE A 404 19.17 -25.13 -4.01
N LYS A 405 20.27 -25.25 -3.25
CA LYS A 405 20.22 -25.88 -1.92
C LYS A 405 19.34 -25.09 -0.95
N ALA A 406 19.43 -23.78 -0.98
CA ALA A 406 18.62 -22.90 -0.13
C ALA A 406 17.11 -23.02 -0.47
N VAL A 407 16.76 -22.88 -1.74
CA VAL A 407 15.36 -22.95 -2.18
C VAL A 407 14.76 -24.35 -1.99
N ASN A 408 15.56 -25.42 -2.09
CA ASN A 408 15.11 -26.78 -1.75
C ASN A 408 14.75 -26.93 -0.28
N LYS A 409 15.48 -26.27 0.63
CA LYS A 409 15.11 -26.23 2.06
C LYS A 409 13.80 -25.46 2.25
N CYS A 410 13.65 -24.33 1.59
CA CYS A 410 12.42 -23.53 1.60
C CYS A 410 11.22 -24.38 1.15
N ILE A 411 11.31 -25.08 0.02
CA ILE A 411 10.24 -25.96 -0.49
C ILE A 411 9.94 -27.09 0.51
N LYS A 412 10.96 -27.72 1.10
CA LYS A 412 10.77 -28.80 2.08
C LYS A 412 9.99 -28.32 3.29
N ILE A 413 10.34 -27.16 3.82
CA ILE A 413 9.65 -26.55 4.95
C ILE A 413 8.23 -26.15 4.55
N GLY A 414 8.06 -25.42 3.45
CA GLY A 414 6.77 -24.96 2.97
C GLY A 414 5.76 -26.10 2.75
N LYS A 415 6.22 -27.24 2.21
CA LYS A 415 5.39 -28.46 2.10
C LYS A 415 4.96 -29.03 3.44
N LYS A 416 5.85 -28.99 4.44
CA LYS A 416 5.55 -29.54 5.77
C LYS A 416 4.49 -28.74 6.52
N ILE A 417 4.47 -27.42 6.31
CA ILE A 417 3.55 -26.51 7.00
C ILE A 417 2.34 -26.12 6.14
N ASP A 418 2.18 -26.75 4.99
CA ASP A 418 1.15 -26.43 3.99
C ASP A 418 1.09 -24.92 3.69
N TRP A 419 2.26 -24.37 3.30
CA TRP A 419 2.41 -22.95 3.11
C TRP A 419 1.85 -22.49 1.77
N TYR A 420 0.94 -21.51 1.77
CA TYR A 420 0.25 -21.00 0.58
C TYR A 420 1.20 -20.40 -0.49
N GLY A 421 2.39 -19.94 -0.12
CA GLY A 421 3.37 -19.34 -1.04
C GLY A 421 4.24 -20.36 -1.80
N LEU A 422 3.94 -21.64 -1.79
CA LEU A 422 4.73 -22.68 -2.48
C LEU A 422 4.86 -22.44 -4.00
N SER A 423 3.84 -21.88 -4.66
CA SER A 423 3.90 -21.49 -6.07
C SER A 423 5.10 -20.63 -6.37
N MET A 424 5.30 -19.56 -5.58
CA MET A 424 6.39 -18.59 -5.76
C MET A 424 7.77 -19.19 -5.55
N VAL A 425 7.91 -20.13 -4.63
CA VAL A 425 9.20 -20.78 -4.37
C VAL A 425 9.57 -21.77 -5.46
N TYR A 426 8.58 -22.45 -6.06
CA TYR A 426 8.81 -23.27 -7.24
C TYR A 426 9.21 -22.41 -8.45
N GLU A 427 8.56 -21.28 -8.65
CA GLU A 427 8.90 -20.30 -9.67
C GLU A 427 10.34 -19.79 -9.47
N LEU A 428 10.70 -19.39 -8.23
CA LEU A 428 12.06 -18.96 -7.89
C LEU A 428 13.10 -20.04 -8.22
N ARG A 429 12.81 -21.33 -7.97
CA ARG A 429 13.72 -22.43 -8.31
C ARG A 429 13.79 -22.64 -9.83
N ALA A 430 12.68 -22.54 -10.53
CA ALA A 430 12.63 -22.62 -11.97
C ALA A 430 13.50 -21.53 -12.62
N MET A 431 13.32 -20.28 -12.19
CA MET A 431 14.14 -19.16 -12.66
C MET A 431 15.62 -19.37 -12.33
N THR A 432 15.94 -19.89 -11.15
CA THR A 432 17.33 -20.22 -10.77
C THR A 432 17.95 -21.26 -11.75
N TYR A 433 17.19 -22.27 -12.17
CA TYR A 433 17.65 -23.23 -13.19
C TYR A 433 17.82 -22.57 -14.57
N ILE A 434 16.92 -21.67 -14.95
CA ILE A 434 17.00 -20.93 -16.22
C ILE A 434 18.26 -20.06 -16.24
N LEU A 435 18.52 -19.30 -15.18
CA LEU A 435 19.70 -18.45 -15.07
C LEU A 435 20.99 -19.27 -15.12
N GLN A 436 21.05 -20.37 -14.36
CA GLN A 436 22.21 -21.26 -14.36
C GLN A 436 22.48 -21.89 -15.73
N GLY A 437 21.43 -22.30 -16.42
CA GLY A 437 21.51 -22.99 -17.71
C GLY A 437 21.52 -22.08 -18.92
N GLN A 438 21.17 -20.82 -18.78
CA GLN A 438 21.02 -19.84 -19.88
C GLN A 438 20.10 -20.34 -21.01
N GLY A 439 19.10 -21.17 -20.68
CA GLY A 439 18.25 -21.85 -21.67
C GLY A 439 18.97 -22.92 -22.54
N LYS A 440 20.27 -23.14 -22.35
CA LYS A 440 21.09 -24.03 -23.20
C LYS A 440 21.29 -25.44 -22.62
N ASN A 441 21.01 -25.62 -21.31
CA ASN A 441 21.24 -26.90 -20.63
C ASN A 441 19.94 -27.70 -20.55
N ALA A 442 19.83 -28.76 -21.36
CA ALA A 442 18.63 -29.59 -21.44
C ALA A 442 18.17 -30.21 -20.11
N GLN A 443 19.09 -30.54 -19.19
CA GLN A 443 18.73 -31.09 -17.89
C GLN A 443 18.15 -30.02 -16.96
N LEU A 444 18.73 -28.82 -16.95
CA LEU A 444 18.24 -27.71 -16.15
C LEU A 444 16.92 -27.19 -16.69
N ASN A 445 16.76 -27.09 -18.02
CA ASN A 445 15.51 -26.73 -18.66
C ASN A 445 14.37 -27.68 -18.28
N SER A 446 14.63 -29.00 -18.27
CA SER A 446 13.61 -29.99 -17.85
C SER A 446 13.21 -29.83 -16.39
N LYS A 447 14.15 -29.47 -15.48
CA LYS A 447 13.83 -29.17 -14.08
C LYS A 447 13.02 -27.89 -13.94
N ALA A 448 13.39 -26.85 -14.69
CA ALA A 448 12.66 -25.59 -14.70
C ALA A 448 11.21 -25.77 -15.21
N LEU A 449 11.03 -26.53 -16.30
CA LEU A 449 9.69 -26.87 -16.82
C LEU A 449 8.82 -27.59 -15.78
N ALA A 450 9.40 -28.56 -15.06
CA ALA A 450 8.65 -29.28 -14.02
C ALA A 450 8.25 -28.35 -12.85
N ASP A 451 9.12 -27.42 -12.46
CA ASP A 451 8.83 -26.46 -11.40
C ASP A 451 7.82 -25.39 -11.83
N LEU A 452 7.94 -24.85 -13.05
CA LEU A 452 6.96 -23.91 -13.61
C LEU A 452 5.57 -24.52 -13.70
N GLN A 453 5.45 -25.81 -14.03
CA GLN A 453 4.17 -26.49 -14.04
C GLN A 453 3.55 -26.55 -12.65
N ILE A 454 4.33 -26.92 -11.61
CA ILE A 454 3.85 -26.95 -10.23
C ILE A 454 3.44 -25.55 -9.78
N ALA A 455 4.26 -24.53 -10.08
CA ALA A 455 3.98 -23.15 -9.73
C ALA A 455 2.68 -22.65 -10.40
N PHE A 456 2.50 -22.95 -11.68
CA PHE A 456 1.31 -22.59 -12.43
C PHE A 456 0.03 -23.25 -11.87
N GLU A 457 0.09 -24.55 -11.53
CA GLU A 457 -1.05 -25.29 -10.97
C GLU A 457 -1.44 -24.79 -9.57
N ALA A 458 -0.45 -24.32 -8.78
CA ALA A 458 -0.65 -23.85 -7.42
C ALA A 458 -0.95 -22.34 -7.31
N SER A 459 -0.82 -21.57 -8.38
CA SER A 459 -1.10 -20.12 -8.37
C SER A 459 -2.56 -19.85 -8.73
N GLU A 460 -3.21 -18.95 -8.00
CA GLU A 460 -4.56 -18.44 -8.32
C GLU A 460 -4.49 -17.15 -9.16
N ASP A 461 -3.36 -16.44 -9.15
CA ASP A 461 -3.15 -15.19 -9.86
C ASP A 461 -3.05 -15.43 -11.38
N PHE A 462 -3.97 -14.82 -12.13
CA PHE A 462 -4.04 -14.97 -13.59
C PHE A 462 -2.79 -14.44 -14.28
N TYR A 463 -2.31 -13.25 -13.92
CA TYR A 463 -1.18 -12.59 -14.59
C TYR A 463 0.14 -13.29 -14.31
N LYS A 464 0.37 -13.73 -13.07
CA LYS A 464 1.52 -14.58 -12.72
C LYS A 464 1.50 -15.90 -13.47
N ARG A 465 0.35 -16.58 -13.53
CA ARG A 465 0.19 -17.80 -14.33
C ARG A 465 0.48 -17.56 -15.81
N GLN A 466 0.09 -16.40 -16.33
CA GLN A 466 0.32 -16.05 -17.72
C GLN A 466 1.83 -15.85 -17.99
N MET A 467 2.57 -15.17 -17.12
CA MET A 467 4.02 -15.05 -17.24
C MET A 467 4.73 -16.41 -17.10
N MET A 468 4.30 -17.26 -16.15
CA MET A 468 4.81 -18.64 -16.05
C MET A 468 4.58 -19.43 -17.34
N ALA A 469 3.43 -19.24 -17.99
CA ALA A 469 3.13 -19.89 -19.27
C ALA A 469 4.04 -19.39 -20.40
N VAL A 470 4.41 -18.11 -20.41
CA VAL A 470 5.39 -17.55 -21.35
C VAL A 470 6.76 -18.20 -21.16
N TRP A 471 7.27 -18.26 -19.94
CA TRP A 471 8.55 -18.91 -19.63
C TRP A 471 8.53 -20.41 -19.93
N TYR A 472 7.43 -21.08 -19.59
CA TYR A 472 7.25 -22.50 -19.89
C TYR A 472 7.33 -22.76 -21.40
N GLY A 473 6.63 -21.94 -22.17
CA GLY A 473 6.62 -22.06 -23.60
C GLY A 473 7.93 -21.76 -24.28
N TRP A 474 8.58 -20.70 -23.86
CA TRP A 474 9.92 -20.37 -24.35
C TRP A 474 10.91 -21.51 -24.07
N LEU A 475 10.84 -22.16 -22.89
CA LEU A 475 11.69 -23.31 -22.55
C LEU A 475 11.39 -24.54 -23.38
N LEU A 476 10.15 -24.77 -23.79
CA LEU A 476 9.82 -25.88 -24.69
C LEU A 476 10.46 -25.73 -26.08
N ASP A 477 10.73 -24.50 -26.50
CA ASP A 477 11.44 -24.21 -27.75
C ASP A 477 12.99 -24.33 -27.58
N GLN A 478 13.48 -24.52 -26.34
CA GLN A 478 14.89 -24.73 -26.04
C GLN A 478 15.21 -26.24 -25.88
N PRO A 479 16.51 -26.66 -25.89
CA PRO A 479 16.89 -28.04 -25.62
C PRO A 479 16.39 -28.50 -24.24
N HIS A 480 15.60 -29.60 -24.20
CA HIS A 480 15.12 -30.22 -22.98
C HIS A 480 15.02 -31.74 -23.14
N LYS A 481 14.99 -32.48 -22.01
CA LYS A 481 14.70 -33.91 -22.01
C LYS A 481 13.18 -34.12 -22.03
N ALA A 482 12.73 -35.27 -22.56
CA ALA A 482 11.33 -35.62 -22.48
C ALA A 482 10.80 -35.54 -21.04
N LEU A 483 9.74 -34.78 -20.86
CA LEU A 483 9.07 -34.64 -19.56
C LEU A 483 8.28 -35.91 -19.29
N PRO A 484 8.29 -36.43 -18.04
CA PRO A 484 7.43 -37.56 -17.68
C PRO A 484 5.96 -37.18 -17.91
N ALA A 485 5.23 -38.03 -18.62
CA ALA A 485 3.80 -37.83 -18.81
C ALA A 485 3.10 -37.93 -17.44
N ARG A 486 2.59 -36.83 -16.93
CA ARG A 486 1.59 -36.81 -15.83
C ARG A 486 0.22 -36.95 -16.49
N SER A 487 -0.61 -37.85 -15.98
CA SER A 487 -1.94 -38.16 -16.58
C SER A 487 -2.86 -36.93 -16.70
N ASP A 488 -2.66 -35.92 -15.85
CA ASP A 488 -3.50 -34.70 -15.80
C ASP A 488 -2.87 -33.51 -16.54
N SER A 489 -1.61 -33.64 -16.97
CA SER A 489 -0.83 -32.53 -17.57
C SER A 489 -0.93 -32.43 -19.09
N LEU A 490 -1.55 -33.43 -19.77
CA LEU A 490 -1.75 -33.39 -21.22
C LEU A 490 -2.61 -32.19 -21.68
N SER A 491 -3.54 -31.75 -20.84
CA SER A 491 -4.36 -30.56 -21.13
C SER A 491 -3.55 -29.26 -21.01
N LEU A 492 -2.59 -29.19 -20.09
CA LEU A 492 -1.75 -28.00 -19.89
C LEU A 492 -0.66 -27.90 -20.96
N GLN A 493 0.02 -29.00 -21.29
CA GLN A 493 1.06 -29.02 -22.35
C GLN A 493 0.50 -28.65 -23.72
N ALA A 494 -0.77 -28.98 -23.99
CA ALA A 494 -1.44 -28.61 -25.24
C ALA A 494 -1.93 -27.16 -25.28
N ASN A 495 -2.19 -26.55 -24.11
CA ASN A 495 -2.93 -25.28 -24.03
C ASN A 495 -2.14 -24.09 -23.45
N TRP A 496 -0.88 -24.27 -23.00
CA TRP A 496 -0.16 -23.17 -22.35
C TRP A 496 0.11 -21.95 -23.27
N ARG A 497 0.36 -22.15 -24.58
CA ARG A 497 0.45 -21.05 -25.56
C ARG A 497 -0.88 -20.32 -25.68
N THR A 498 -1.96 -21.06 -25.78
CA THR A 498 -3.32 -20.50 -25.80
C THR A 498 -3.61 -19.72 -24.52
N PHE A 499 -3.17 -20.20 -23.37
CA PHE A 499 -3.32 -19.48 -22.11
C PHE A 499 -2.48 -18.21 -22.07
N ALA A 500 -1.23 -18.26 -22.52
CA ALA A 500 -0.35 -17.08 -22.59
C ALA A 500 -0.89 -16.01 -23.54
N LEU A 501 -1.53 -16.42 -24.64
CA LEU A 501 -2.15 -15.52 -25.62
C LEU A 501 -3.55 -15.02 -25.21
N LYS A 502 -4.11 -15.51 -24.10
CA LYS A 502 -5.45 -15.09 -23.66
C LYS A 502 -5.41 -13.67 -23.11
N ILE A 503 -6.37 -12.85 -23.56
CA ILE A 503 -6.66 -11.54 -22.96
C ILE A 503 -7.80 -11.75 -21.98
N ASP A 504 -7.64 -11.30 -20.73
CA ASP A 504 -8.70 -11.32 -19.72
C ASP A 504 -9.47 -10.00 -19.75
N VAL A 505 -9.12 -9.04 -18.90
CA VAL A 505 -9.75 -7.70 -18.89
C VAL A 505 -8.91 -6.72 -19.67
N THR A 506 -7.57 -6.80 -19.53
CA THR A 506 -6.59 -5.91 -20.17
C THR A 506 -5.45 -6.71 -20.80
N ILE A 507 -4.75 -6.09 -21.75
CA ILE A 507 -3.53 -6.65 -22.32
C ILE A 507 -2.43 -6.56 -21.26
N SER A 508 -1.78 -7.69 -20.96
CA SER A 508 -0.65 -7.77 -20.02
C SER A 508 0.69 -7.84 -20.74
N VAL A 509 1.78 -7.52 -20.03
CA VAL A 509 3.16 -7.74 -20.50
C VAL A 509 3.37 -9.18 -20.97
N ALA A 510 2.88 -10.15 -20.21
CA ALA A 510 2.97 -11.57 -20.56
C ALA A 510 2.25 -11.88 -21.88
N ASN A 511 1.04 -11.33 -22.10
CA ASN A 511 0.30 -11.48 -23.35
C ASN A 511 1.09 -10.89 -24.53
N ILE A 512 1.62 -9.68 -24.39
CA ILE A 512 2.40 -9.02 -25.44
C ILE A 512 3.64 -9.85 -25.82
N ILE A 513 4.35 -10.39 -24.82
CA ILE A 513 5.52 -11.26 -25.07
C ILE A 513 5.09 -12.57 -25.71
N ALA A 514 3.96 -13.14 -25.33
CA ALA A 514 3.40 -14.33 -25.99
C ALA A 514 3.05 -14.07 -27.45
N GLN A 515 2.46 -12.92 -27.77
CA GLN A 515 2.19 -12.49 -29.14
C GLN A 515 3.47 -12.34 -29.97
N TYR A 516 4.53 -11.81 -29.37
CA TYR A 516 5.83 -11.74 -30.04
C TYR A 516 6.39 -13.12 -30.42
N PHE A 517 6.32 -14.09 -29.51
CA PHE A 517 6.87 -15.43 -29.79
C PHE A 517 5.96 -16.30 -30.67
N TRP A 518 4.64 -16.21 -30.54
CA TRP A 518 3.71 -17.19 -31.10
C TRP A 518 2.53 -16.59 -31.86
N GLY A 519 2.43 -15.27 -31.97
CA GLY A 519 1.35 -14.54 -32.63
C GLY A 519 1.85 -13.52 -33.63
N ASP A 520 1.31 -12.32 -33.54
CA ASP A 520 1.71 -11.18 -34.41
C ASP A 520 2.81 -10.35 -33.72
N ALA A 521 4.06 -10.60 -34.11
CA ALA A 521 5.22 -9.92 -33.55
C ALA A 521 5.27 -8.41 -33.85
N ALA A 522 4.68 -7.96 -34.98
CA ALA A 522 4.62 -6.54 -35.32
C ALA A 522 3.62 -5.81 -34.44
N GLN A 523 2.44 -6.40 -34.23
CA GLN A 523 1.45 -5.88 -33.30
C GLN A 523 1.97 -5.88 -31.85
N ALA A 524 2.60 -6.97 -31.40
CA ALA A 524 3.21 -7.07 -30.09
C ALA A 524 4.23 -5.94 -29.82
N ARG A 525 4.99 -5.54 -30.84
CA ARG A 525 5.91 -4.41 -30.72
C ARG A 525 5.20 -3.08 -30.49
N GLN A 526 4.12 -2.84 -31.19
CA GLN A 526 3.30 -1.64 -31.03
C GLN A 526 2.59 -1.63 -29.68
N ASP A 527 2.01 -2.76 -29.28
CA ASP A 527 1.32 -2.91 -27.98
C ASP A 527 2.29 -2.69 -26.80
N MET A 528 3.56 -3.15 -26.91
CA MET A 528 4.56 -2.91 -25.87
C MET A 528 4.95 -1.43 -25.73
N ASP A 529 5.04 -0.72 -26.85
CA ASP A 529 5.33 0.73 -26.82
C ASP A 529 4.19 1.51 -26.19
N GLU A 530 2.94 1.16 -26.51
CA GLU A 530 1.75 1.77 -25.91
C GLU A 530 1.64 1.42 -24.42
N PHE A 531 1.87 0.16 -24.06
CA PHE A 531 1.87 -0.29 -22.66
C PHE A 531 2.91 0.48 -21.83
N LEU A 532 4.15 0.58 -22.31
CA LEU A 532 5.22 1.26 -21.59
C LEU A 532 4.99 2.78 -21.50
N ALA A 533 4.30 3.39 -22.46
CA ALA A 533 3.92 4.80 -22.39
C ALA A 533 2.88 5.07 -21.29
N ASN A 534 1.99 4.11 -21.02
CA ASN A 534 0.95 4.21 -19.99
C ASN A 534 1.46 3.77 -18.60
N ASP A 535 2.40 2.82 -18.54
CA ASP A 535 2.98 2.30 -17.29
C ASP A 535 4.51 2.17 -17.41
N PRO A 536 5.26 3.28 -17.35
CA PRO A 536 6.71 3.29 -17.54
C PRO A 536 7.50 2.61 -16.42
N ASN A 537 6.87 2.38 -15.26
CA ASN A 537 7.49 1.81 -14.07
C ASN A 537 6.94 0.41 -13.74
N ASN A 538 6.51 -0.33 -14.76
CA ASN A 538 5.91 -1.64 -14.58
C ASN A 538 6.86 -2.64 -13.90
N GLU A 539 6.32 -3.49 -13.04
CA GLU A 539 7.07 -4.50 -12.28
C GLU A 539 7.81 -5.54 -13.14
N TYR A 540 7.37 -5.78 -14.38
CA TYR A 540 7.98 -6.72 -15.33
C TYR A 540 9.08 -6.08 -16.19
N PHE A 541 9.77 -5.06 -15.69
CA PHE A 541 10.76 -4.31 -16.49
C PHE A 541 11.93 -5.17 -16.99
N PHE A 542 12.28 -6.29 -16.33
CA PHE A 542 13.26 -7.24 -16.83
C PHE A 542 12.78 -7.97 -18.08
N GLU A 543 11.53 -8.42 -18.08
CA GLU A 543 10.88 -9.06 -19.21
C GLU A 543 10.65 -8.09 -20.35
N ILE A 544 10.24 -6.85 -20.04
CA ILE A 544 10.09 -5.76 -21.03
C ILE A 544 11.45 -5.44 -21.67
N ALA A 545 12.51 -5.29 -20.88
CA ALA A 545 13.86 -5.08 -21.40
C ALA A 545 14.33 -6.26 -22.25
N GLY A 546 14.04 -7.49 -21.80
CA GLY A 546 14.30 -8.71 -22.55
C GLY A 546 13.58 -8.73 -23.90
N PHE A 547 12.34 -8.32 -23.95
CA PHE A 547 11.55 -8.18 -25.17
C PHE A 547 12.24 -7.24 -26.20
N TYR A 548 12.71 -6.05 -25.78
CA TYR A 548 13.44 -5.15 -26.67
C TYR A 548 14.82 -5.67 -27.05
N ALA A 549 15.52 -6.31 -26.11
CA ALA A 549 16.84 -6.91 -26.38
C ALA A 549 16.76 -8.04 -27.42
N LEU A 550 15.72 -8.86 -27.40
CA LEU A 550 15.45 -9.91 -28.39
C LEU A 550 15.19 -9.35 -29.79
N GLN A 551 14.70 -8.13 -29.90
CA GLN A 551 14.48 -7.42 -31.18
C GLN A 551 15.71 -6.62 -31.64
N GLY A 552 16.81 -6.62 -30.88
CA GLY A 552 18.03 -5.87 -31.18
C GLY A 552 17.96 -4.39 -30.78
N GLU A 553 16.93 -3.97 -30.05
CA GLU A 553 16.74 -2.59 -29.61
C GLU A 553 17.47 -2.32 -28.27
N SER A 554 18.79 -2.50 -28.30
CA SER A 554 19.64 -2.48 -27.09
C SER A 554 19.52 -1.17 -26.29
N ALA A 555 19.41 -0.01 -26.95
CA ALA A 555 19.30 1.28 -26.27
C ALA A 555 18.02 1.36 -25.41
N LYS A 556 16.88 0.94 -25.98
CA LYS A 556 15.59 0.94 -25.30
C LYS A 556 15.54 -0.08 -24.16
N ALA A 557 16.10 -1.28 -24.39
CA ALA A 557 16.24 -2.28 -23.35
C ALA A 557 17.04 -1.76 -22.14
N ILE A 558 18.17 -1.07 -22.38
CA ILE A 558 19.00 -0.48 -21.32
C ILE A 558 18.27 0.68 -20.61
N GLU A 559 17.53 1.49 -21.34
CA GLU A 559 16.70 2.56 -20.75
C GLU A 559 15.65 2.01 -19.78
N VAL A 560 14.91 0.98 -20.18
CA VAL A 560 13.93 0.29 -19.33
C VAL A 560 14.60 -0.27 -18.08
N LEU A 561 15.75 -0.97 -18.21
CA LEU A 561 16.50 -1.49 -17.07
C LEU A 561 16.96 -0.37 -16.13
N ARG A 562 17.46 0.74 -16.67
CA ARG A 562 17.94 1.89 -15.89
C ARG A 562 16.81 2.53 -15.09
N ASN A 563 15.62 2.64 -15.66
CA ASN A 563 14.45 3.19 -14.99
C ASN A 563 13.95 2.23 -13.88
N GLY A 564 13.78 0.94 -14.16
CA GLY A 564 13.38 -0.04 -13.15
C GLY A 564 14.36 -0.13 -11.97
N ILE A 565 15.67 -0.09 -12.24
CA ILE A 565 16.70 -0.08 -11.19
C ILE A 565 16.63 1.20 -10.33
N LYS A 566 16.32 2.36 -10.90
CA LYS A 566 16.16 3.63 -10.15
C LYS A 566 15.01 3.59 -9.16
N GLU A 567 13.94 2.88 -9.51
CA GLU A 567 12.79 2.69 -8.61
C GLU A 567 13.08 1.72 -7.45
N GLY A 568 14.26 1.07 -7.46
CA GLY A 568 14.74 0.20 -6.37
C GLY A 568 14.44 -1.28 -6.57
N ASP A 569 13.84 -1.66 -7.70
CA ASP A 569 13.63 -3.05 -8.05
C ASP A 569 14.92 -3.64 -8.63
N TYR A 570 15.62 -4.44 -7.83
CA TYR A 570 16.94 -4.90 -8.19
C TYR A 570 17.10 -6.41 -8.06
N TRP A 571 16.90 -7.12 -9.18
CA TRP A 571 17.21 -8.54 -9.27
C TRP A 571 18.53 -8.75 -10.00
N TYR A 572 19.65 -8.63 -9.28
CA TYR A 572 20.99 -8.65 -9.86
C TYR A 572 21.29 -9.93 -10.66
N ALA A 573 20.84 -11.10 -10.20
CA ALA A 573 21.01 -12.36 -10.92
C ALA A 573 20.27 -12.32 -12.27
N GLY A 574 19.08 -11.75 -12.33
CA GLY A 574 18.32 -11.54 -13.57
C GLY A 574 19.04 -10.56 -14.48
N LEU A 575 19.43 -9.40 -13.97
CA LEU A 575 20.18 -8.41 -14.75
C LEU A 575 21.43 -9.02 -15.42
N ARG A 576 22.19 -9.84 -14.70
CA ARG A 576 23.43 -10.45 -15.21
C ARG A 576 23.19 -11.65 -16.14
N ASP A 577 22.25 -12.52 -15.82
CA ASP A 577 22.17 -13.86 -16.38
C ASP A 577 20.83 -14.21 -17.05
N LEU A 578 19.88 -13.29 -17.16
CA LEU A 578 18.65 -13.55 -17.87
C LEU A 578 18.93 -13.83 -19.36
N PRO A 579 18.49 -14.98 -19.92
CA PRO A 579 18.81 -15.35 -21.30
C PRO A 579 18.39 -14.31 -22.33
N TRP A 580 17.28 -13.65 -22.13
CA TRP A 580 16.74 -12.63 -23.05
C TRP A 580 17.58 -11.35 -23.09
N LEU A 581 18.41 -11.08 -22.04
CA LEU A 581 19.33 -9.95 -22.00
C LEU A 581 20.73 -10.28 -22.55
N SER A 582 20.94 -11.53 -22.99
CA SER A 582 22.27 -12.01 -23.41
C SER A 582 22.87 -11.22 -24.58
N SER A 583 22.04 -10.62 -25.45
CA SER A 583 22.50 -9.77 -26.57
C SER A 583 23.06 -8.42 -26.11
N LEU A 584 22.77 -7.99 -24.87
CA LEU A 584 23.29 -6.73 -24.32
C LEU A 584 24.70 -6.87 -23.75
N LYS A 585 25.19 -8.09 -23.52
CA LYS A 585 26.54 -8.34 -22.97
C LYS A 585 27.60 -7.75 -23.91
N GLY A 586 28.56 -7.01 -23.32
CA GLY A 586 29.55 -6.25 -24.03
C GLY A 586 29.15 -4.84 -24.47
N ASN A 587 27.87 -4.44 -24.27
CA ASN A 587 27.50 -3.04 -24.43
C ASN A 587 27.98 -2.24 -23.20
N PRO A 588 28.75 -1.15 -23.36
CA PRO A 588 29.33 -0.40 -22.25
C PRO A 588 28.30 0.13 -21.25
N GLU A 589 27.14 0.60 -21.73
CA GLU A 589 26.08 1.12 -20.86
C GLU A 589 25.39 0.01 -20.06
N TYR A 590 25.27 -1.19 -20.62
CA TYR A 590 24.75 -2.35 -19.90
C TYR A 590 25.76 -2.87 -18.88
N GLU A 591 27.05 -2.95 -19.25
CA GLU A 591 28.10 -3.34 -18.32
C GLU A 591 28.24 -2.38 -17.15
N ASP A 592 27.88 -1.11 -17.35
CA ASP A 592 27.84 -0.12 -16.28
C ASP A 592 26.69 -0.37 -15.29
N LEU A 593 25.54 -0.86 -15.75
CA LEU A 593 24.44 -1.30 -14.87
C LEU A 593 24.85 -2.53 -14.02
N LEU A 594 25.83 -3.31 -14.49
CA LEU A 594 26.34 -4.47 -13.75
C LEU A 594 27.40 -4.11 -12.69
N LYS A 595 27.88 -2.87 -12.65
CA LYS A 595 28.85 -2.37 -11.65
C LYS A 595 28.16 -1.78 -10.44
#